data_c5edf84dee87111b0058bdc663bd2587
#
_entry.id   c5edf84dee87111b0058bdc663bd2587
#
_cell.length_a   1.000
_cell.length_b   1.000
_cell.length_c   1.000
_cell.angle_alpha   90.00
_cell.angle_beta   90.00
_cell.angle_gamma   90.00
#
_symmetry.space_group_name_H-M   'P 1'
#
loop_
_entity.id
_entity.type
_entity.pdbx_description
1 polymer ?
#
loop_
_entity_poly.entity_id
_entity_poly.type
_entity_poly.pdbx_seq_one_letter_code
_entity_poly.pdbx_strand_id
1 'polypeptide(L)'
;MSDPRWNQLASILVNYSTRTRKSERVLITMMEEDTFPLTRAVYAEALKAGGLPQVEFQSILLERELMLHGSQEQLDWVPELNAHGMEWADVYIGLRGARNPFEFSGIAPEKLAAHKRAMGKVSAMRNDLTRWVLVRVPNESFAQQAEMSHDEMMSFFFSATLRDWEREAERYRTVQKPFQAAKTVRIVGEGTDLTFSTEGRIYEVADGHLNMPDGEVFTAPVDDSAEGHITFEFPGVYFGERVPGIRLEFTRGRVTKATAEANEELLQQLLNIDAGASRIGEFGIGLNSGINRFCYDILFDEKIGGTIHIALGRAYAECRGINQSALHWDIIKDLRREGEIYLDGRKVFEKGTFTFGGAE
;
A
#
# COMPACT_ATOMS: atom_id res chain seq x y z
N MET A 1 -22.52 -22.49 2.89
CA MET A 1 -22.36 -21.98 1.51
C MET A 1 -21.30 -20.88 1.58
N SER A 2 -20.41 -20.80 0.62
CA SER A 2 -19.41 -19.73 0.57
C SER A 2 -20.10 -18.38 0.27
N ASP A 3 -19.64 -17.30 0.88
CA ASP A 3 -20.16 -15.94 0.65
C ASP A 3 -20.07 -15.59 -0.85
N PRO A 4 -21.18 -15.22 -1.52
CA PRO A 4 -21.17 -14.93 -2.95
C PRO A 4 -20.31 -13.74 -3.35
N ARG A 5 -19.98 -12.86 -2.41
CA ARG A 5 -19.11 -11.70 -2.63
C ARG A 5 -17.69 -12.11 -3.04
N TRP A 6 -17.20 -13.29 -2.63
CA TRP A 6 -15.94 -13.84 -3.11
C TRP A 6 -15.90 -14.05 -4.63
N ASN A 7 -17.01 -14.48 -5.22
CA ASN A 7 -17.10 -14.65 -6.68
C ASN A 7 -17.09 -13.29 -7.41
N GLN A 8 -17.72 -12.26 -6.82
CA GLN A 8 -17.69 -10.91 -7.38
C GLN A 8 -16.27 -10.34 -7.35
N LEU A 9 -15.57 -10.49 -6.22
CA LEU A 9 -14.18 -10.04 -6.11
C LEU A 9 -13.27 -10.83 -7.07
N ALA A 10 -13.44 -12.15 -7.18
CA ALA A 10 -12.68 -12.96 -8.13
C ALA A 10 -12.85 -12.48 -9.57
N SER A 11 -14.07 -12.09 -9.96
CA SER A 11 -14.32 -11.51 -11.28
C SER A 11 -13.57 -10.18 -11.49
N ILE A 12 -13.50 -9.31 -10.48
CA ILE A 12 -12.72 -8.08 -10.52
C ILE A 12 -11.23 -8.40 -10.69
N LEU A 13 -10.68 -9.30 -9.87
CA LEU A 13 -9.25 -9.64 -9.89
C LEU A 13 -8.80 -10.24 -11.23
N VAL A 14 -9.63 -11.12 -11.81
CA VAL A 14 -9.32 -11.84 -13.05
C VAL A 14 -9.61 -10.99 -14.30
N ASN A 15 -10.76 -10.33 -14.34
CA ASN A 15 -11.23 -9.68 -15.58
C ASN A 15 -10.85 -8.18 -15.65
N TYR A 16 -10.78 -7.50 -14.50
CA TYR A 16 -10.38 -6.09 -14.44
C TYR A 16 -8.91 -5.92 -14.05
N SER A 17 -8.51 -6.37 -12.86
CA SER A 17 -7.17 -6.10 -12.31
C SER A 17 -6.07 -6.70 -13.19
N THR A 18 -6.15 -7.99 -13.47
CA THR A 18 -5.12 -8.70 -14.25
C THR A 18 -5.45 -8.88 -15.72
N ARG A 19 -6.70 -8.65 -16.13
CA ARG A 19 -7.17 -8.81 -17.52
C ARG A 19 -6.70 -10.13 -18.11
N THR A 20 -6.92 -11.21 -17.35
CA THR A 20 -6.52 -12.56 -17.71
C THR A 20 -7.16 -12.99 -19.03
N ARG A 21 -6.37 -13.57 -19.93
CA ARG A 21 -6.79 -13.98 -21.26
C ARG A 21 -6.73 -15.50 -21.43
N LYS A 22 -7.37 -15.98 -22.48
CA LYS A 22 -7.33 -17.40 -22.84
C LYS A 22 -5.89 -17.90 -23.02
N SER A 23 -5.61 -19.07 -22.44
CA SER A 23 -4.31 -19.77 -22.47
C SER A 23 -3.18 -19.10 -21.69
N GLU A 24 -3.44 -17.99 -20.98
CA GLU A 24 -2.45 -17.41 -20.07
C GLU A 24 -2.31 -18.25 -18.80
N ARG A 25 -1.08 -18.36 -18.34
CA ARG A 25 -0.70 -19.10 -17.12
C ARG A 25 -0.88 -18.18 -15.91
N VAL A 26 -1.74 -18.60 -14.99
CA VAL A 26 -2.14 -17.80 -13.82
C VAL A 26 -1.58 -18.44 -12.56
N LEU A 27 -0.60 -17.81 -11.92
CA LEU A 27 -0.10 -18.23 -10.61
C LEU A 27 -0.90 -17.53 -9.51
N ILE A 28 -1.58 -18.32 -8.70
CA ILE A 28 -2.35 -17.85 -7.53
C ILE A 28 -1.59 -18.28 -6.28
N THR A 29 -1.07 -17.33 -5.51
CA THR A 29 -0.49 -17.66 -4.20
C THR A 29 -1.56 -17.56 -3.13
N MET A 30 -1.69 -18.61 -2.37
CA MET A 30 -2.61 -18.78 -1.25
C MET A 30 -1.82 -18.74 0.05
N MET A 31 -1.79 -17.60 0.73
CA MET A 31 -1.15 -17.47 2.04
C MET A 31 -2.16 -17.78 3.14
N GLU A 32 -1.91 -18.87 3.86
CA GLU A 32 -2.74 -19.43 4.92
C GLU A 32 -4.12 -19.93 4.45
N GLU A 33 -4.73 -20.78 5.25
CA GLU A 33 -6.03 -21.42 4.94
C GLU A 33 -7.18 -20.40 4.84
N ASP A 34 -7.09 -19.29 5.56
CA ASP A 34 -8.15 -18.27 5.59
C ASP A 34 -8.37 -17.63 4.20
N THR A 35 -7.39 -17.69 3.31
CA THR A 35 -7.51 -17.16 1.94
C THR A 35 -8.20 -18.16 0.98
N PHE A 36 -8.42 -19.42 1.40
CA PHE A 36 -8.96 -20.46 0.53
C PHE A 36 -10.33 -20.14 -0.11
N PRO A 37 -11.29 -19.50 0.58
CA PRO A 37 -12.55 -19.13 -0.07
C PRO A 37 -12.37 -18.25 -1.31
N LEU A 38 -11.50 -17.22 -1.23
CA LEU A 38 -11.17 -16.37 -2.38
C LEU A 38 -10.29 -17.10 -3.39
N THR A 39 -9.31 -17.90 -2.95
CA THR A 39 -8.48 -18.73 -3.84
C THR A 39 -9.33 -19.59 -4.74
N ARG A 40 -10.31 -20.29 -4.16
CA ARG A 40 -11.25 -21.16 -4.92
C ARG A 40 -12.07 -20.35 -5.93
N ALA A 41 -12.53 -19.17 -5.56
CA ALA A 41 -13.30 -18.30 -6.44
C ALA A 41 -12.45 -17.78 -7.61
N VAL A 42 -11.23 -17.31 -7.33
CA VAL A 42 -10.25 -16.84 -8.34
C VAL A 42 -9.87 -17.97 -9.30
N TYR A 43 -9.60 -19.17 -8.77
CA TYR A 43 -9.27 -20.34 -9.59
C TYR A 43 -10.40 -20.66 -10.59
N ALA A 44 -11.65 -20.69 -10.10
CA ALA A 44 -12.81 -20.94 -10.94
C ALA A 44 -13.03 -19.84 -11.99
N GLU A 45 -12.82 -18.58 -11.61
CA GLU A 45 -12.98 -17.45 -12.55
C GLU A 45 -11.88 -17.41 -13.60
N ALA A 46 -10.62 -17.72 -13.23
CA ALA A 46 -9.52 -17.83 -14.17
C ALA A 46 -9.77 -18.92 -15.24
N LEU A 47 -10.36 -20.08 -14.83
CA LEU A 47 -10.78 -21.11 -15.79
C LEU A 47 -11.88 -20.61 -16.73
N LYS A 48 -12.85 -19.85 -16.25
CA LYS A 48 -13.93 -19.26 -17.09
C LYS A 48 -13.35 -18.25 -18.10
N ALA A 49 -12.34 -17.48 -17.70
CA ALA A 49 -11.61 -16.59 -18.59
C ALA A 49 -10.74 -17.35 -19.63
N GLY A 50 -10.63 -18.69 -19.49
CA GLY A 50 -9.82 -19.54 -20.35
C GLY A 50 -8.34 -19.58 -19.98
N GLY A 51 -7.97 -19.08 -18.82
CA GLY A 51 -6.62 -19.13 -18.23
C GLY A 51 -6.27 -20.54 -17.74
N LEU A 52 -5.00 -20.74 -17.42
CA LEU A 52 -4.42 -21.98 -16.91
C LEU A 52 -3.94 -21.79 -15.47
N PRO A 53 -4.84 -21.82 -14.47
CA PRO A 53 -4.49 -21.49 -13.09
C PRO A 53 -3.71 -22.61 -12.39
N GLN A 54 -2.71 -22.21 -11.62
CA GLN A 54 -2.01 -23.02 -10.63
C GLN A 54 -2.07 -22.32 -9.28
N VAL A 55 -2.14 -23.09 -8.19
CA VAL A 55 -2.15 -22.58 -6.82
C VAL A 55 -0.89 -23.00 -6.11
N GLU A 56 -0.22 -22.02 -5.49
CA GLU A 56 0.91 -22.21 -4.59
C GLU A 56 0.49 -21.86 -3.15
N PHE A 57 0.63 -22.81 -2.23
CA PHE A 57 0.37 -22.56 -0.82
C PHE A 57 1.60 -21.94 -0.14
N GLN A 58 1.39 -20.89 0.64
CA GLN A 58 2.39 -20.21 1.44
C GLN A 58 1.91 -20.11 2.90
N SER A 59 2.85 -20.18 3.86
CA SER A 59 2.53 -20.02 5.28
C SER A 59 3.66 -19.30 6.01
N ILE A 60 3.30 -18.28 6.79
CA ILE A 60 4.25 -17.56 7.63
C ILE A 60 4.79 -18.44 8.76
N LEU A 61 4.05 -19.50 9.15
CA LEU A 61 4.53 -20.49 10.12
C LEU A 61 5.72 -21.29 9.57
N LEU A 62 5.66 -21.70 8.29
CA LEU A 62 6.78 -22.36 7.63
C LEU A 62 7.98 -21.42 7.45
N GLU A 63 7.72 -20.16 7.13
CA GLU A 63 8.79 -19.14 7.08
C GLU A 63 9.43 -18.94 8.45
N ARG A 64 8.63 -18.95 9.54
CA ARG A 64 9.16 -18.91 10.90
C ARG A 64 10.07 -20.11 11.23
N GLU A 65 9.68 -21.33 10.86
CA GLU A 65 10.51 -22.51 11.04
C GLU A 65 11.85 -22.40 10.31
N LEU A 66 11.84 -21.87 9.07
CA LEU A 66 13.07 -21.57 8.35
C LEU A 66 13.96 -20.57 9.12
N MET A 67 13.38 -19.52 9.68
CA MET A 67 14.13 -18.51 10.43
C MET A 67 14.67 -19.04 11.77
N LEU A 68 13.95 -19.93 12.45
CA LEU A 68 14.36 -20.54 13.71
C LEU A 68 15.51 -21.53 13.49
N HIS A 69 15.38 -22.40 12.53
CA HIS A 69 16.20 -23.58 12.34
C HIS A 69 17.16 -23.52 11.15
N GLY A 70 16.91 -22.62 10.20
CA GLY A 70 17.73 -22.49 9.00
C GLY A 70 19.14 -21.95 9.26
N SER A 71 20.12 -22.52 8.53
CA SER A 71 21.45 -21.96 8.41
C SER A 71 21.44 -20.66 7.60
N GLN A 72 22.55 -19.89 7.65
CA GLN A 72 22.68 -18.67 6.84
C GLN A 72 22.52 -18.97 5.35
N GLU A 73 23.09 -20.07 4.85
CA GLU A 73 22.94 -20.50 3.45
C GLU A 73 21.48 -20.75 3.07
N GLN A 74 20.69 -21.38 3.97
CA GLN A 74 19.27 -21.63 3.75
C GLN A 74 18.43 -20.35 3.80
N LEU A 75 18.81 -19.38 4.62
CA LEU A 75 18.14 -18.07 4.68
C LEU A 75 18.43 -17.19 3.46
N ASP A 76 19.64 -17.29 2.88
CA ASP A 76 20.04 -16.55 1.68
C ASP A 76 19.63 -17.26 0.38
N TRP A 77 19.16 -18.52 0.47
CA TRP A 77 18.70 -19.29 -0.68
C TRP A 77 17.43 -18.69 -1.29
N VAL A 78 17.46 -18.46 -2.60
CA VAL A 78 16.29 -18.06 -3.37
C VAL A 78 15.51 -19.32 -3.76
N PRO A 79 14.26 -19.50 -3.31
CA PRO A 79 13.49 -20.69 -3.65
C PRO A 79 13.25 -20.80 -5.14
N GLU A 80 13.87 -21.80 -5.78
CA GLU A 80 13.87 -21.98 -7.23
C GLU A 80 12.48 -22.28 -7.80
N LEU A 81 11.62 -22.96 -7.03
CA LEU A 81 10.24 -23.22 -7.45
C LEU A 81 9.42 -21.94 -7.49
N ASN A 82 9.60 -21.04 -6.51
CA ASN A 82 8.94 -19.74 -6.52
C ASN A 82 9.44 -18.85 -7.67
N ALA A 83 10.78 -18.81 -7.90
CA ALA A 83 11.36 -18.09 -9.02
C ALA A 83 10.86 -18.63 -10.36
N HIS A 84 10.88 -19.96 -10.55
CA HIS A 84 10.33 -20.59 -11.77
C HIS A 84 8.83 -20.34 -11.91
N GLY A 85 8.07 -20.30 -10.82
CA GLY A 85 6.65 -19.93 -10.84
C GLY A 85 6.42 -18.54 -11.43
N MET A 86 7.28 -17.55 -11.10
CA MET A 86 7.21 -16.21 -11.67
C MET A 86 7.61 -16.18 -13.15
N GLU A 87 8.64 -16.95 -13.56
CA GLU A 87 9.03 -17.08 -14.98
C GLU A 87 7.95 -17.78 -15.81
N TRP A 88 7.26 -18.74 -15.21
CA TRP A 88 6.20 -19.49 -15.86
C TRP A 88 4.93 -18.67 -16.03
N ALA A 89 4.59 -17.79 -15.07
CA ALA A 89 3.32 -17.09 -15.03
C ALA A 89 3.26 -15.90 -15.97
N ASP A 90 2.17 -15.75 -16.70
CA ASP A 90 1.79 -14.53 -17.42
C ASP A 90 1.03 -13.57 -16.49
N VAL A 91 0.34 -14.13 -15.48
CA VAL A 91 -0.50 -13.44 -14.49
C VAL A 91 -0.18 -13.97 -13.09
N TYR A 92 -0.05 -13.05 -12.13
CA TYR A 92 0.12 -13.38 -10.71
C TYR A 92 -1.00 -12.77 -9.86
N ILE A 93 -1.64 -13.58 -9.03
CA ILE A 93 -2.66 -13.12 -8.08
C ILE A 93 -2.23 -13.54 -6.68
N GLY A 94 -1.79 -12.59 -5.85
CA GLY A 94 -1.27 -12.83 -4.52
C GLY A 94 -2.34 -12.59 -3.45
N LEU A 95 -2.77 -13.66 -2.77
CA LEU A 95 -3.75 -13.60 -1.70
C LEU A 95 -3.04 -13.71 -0.34
N ARG A 96 -2.96 -12.58 0.36
CA ARG A 96 -2.27 -12.45 1.65
C ARG A 96 -3.25 -12.61 2.80
N GLY A 97 -2.96 -13.51 3.75
CA GLY A 97 -3.84 -13.83 4.86
C GLY A 97 -3.11 -14.14 6.17
N ALA A 98 -2.00 -13.44 6.46
CA ALA A 98 -1.23 -13.68 7.68
C ALA A 98 -2.13 -13.67 8.93
N ARG A 99 -2.01 -14.72 9.75
CA ARG A 99 -2.84 -14.93 10.95
C ARG A 99 -2.33 -14.21 12.19
N ASN A 100 -1.06 -13.80 12.18
CA ASN A 100 -0.45 -13.10 13.31
C ASN A 100 0.57 -12.10 12.76
N PRO A 101 0.36 -10.78 12.89
CA PRO A 101 1.32 -9.77 12.43
C PRO A 101 2.63 -9.81 13.21
N PHE A 102 2.64 -10.43 14.39
CA PHE A 102 3.81 -10.57 15.27
C PHE A 102 4.47 -11.96 15.17
N GLU A 103 4.18 -12.76 14.14
CA GLU A 103 4.66 -14.14 14.03
C GLU A 103 6.19 -14.24 14.06
N PHE A 104 6.88 -13.22 13.56
CA PHE A 104 8.34 -13.15 13.57
C PHE A 104 8.93 -12.50 14.83
N SER A 105 8.13 -12.25 15.88
CA SER A 105 8.61 -11.74 17.15
C SER A 105 9.66 -12.71 17.76
N GLY A 106 10.76 -12.13 18.26
CA GLY A 106 11.89 -12.90 18.81
C GLY A 106 12.84 -13.51 17.77
N ILE A 107 12.60 -13.31 16.48
CA ILE A 107 13.56 -13.67 15.42
C ILE A 107 14.62 -12.57 15.32
N ALA A 108 15.89 -12.98 15.22
CA ALA A 108 17.01 -12.05 15.06
C ALA A 108 16.85 -11.21 13.78
N PRO A 109 17.03 -9.88 13.85
CA PRO A 109 16.82 -8.97 12.69
C PRO A 109 17.66 -9.36 11.46
N GLU A 110 18.86 -9.91 11.67
CA GLU A 110 19.77 -10.33 10.59
C GLU A 110 19.17 -11.49 9.78
N LYS A 111 18.51 -12.44 10.45
CA LYS A 111 17.83 -13.56 9.80
C LYS A 111 16.63 -13.09 8.97
N LEU A 112 15.82 -12.17 9.53
CA LEU A 112 14.72 -11.52 8.80
C LEU A 112 15.23 -10.79 7.55
N ALA A 113 16.32 -10.05 7.71
CA ALA A 113 16.92 -9.31 6.60
C ALA A 113 17.47 -10.24 5.51
N ALA A 114 18.11 -11.36 5.88
CA ALA A 114 18.61 -12.35 4.93
C ALA A 114 17.48 -12.96 4.10
N HIS A 115 16.44 -13.47 4.76
CA HIS A 115 15.27 -14.04 4.09
C HIS A 115 14.56 -13.02 3.20
N LYS A 116 14.35 -11.78 3.69
CA LYS A 116 13.75 -10.69 2.88
C LYS A 116 14.56 -10.37 1.63
N ARG A 117 15.90 -10.40 1.70
CA ARG A 117 16.75 -10.22 0.50
C ARG A 117 16.56 -11.34 -0.52
N ALA A 118 16.46 -12.59 -0.07
CA ALA A 118 16.24 -13.75 -0.94
C ALA A 118 14.86 -13.66 -1.61
N MET A 119 13.80 -13.48 -0.83
CA MET A 119 12.43 -13.35 -1.36
C MET A 119 12.20 -12.09 -2.17
N GLY A 120 12.95 -11.03 -1.89
CA GLY A 120 12.91 -9.78 -2.66
C GLY A 120 13.27 -9.98 -4.13
N LYS A 121 14.17 -10.94 -4.44
CA LYS A 121 14.51 -11.30 -5.82
C LYS A 121 13.32 -11.92 -6.55
N VAL A 122 12.58 -12.82 -5.89
CA VAL A 122 11.36 -13.41 -6.45
C VAL A 122 10.28 -12.35 -6.63
N SER A 123 10.14 -11.44 -5.65
CA SER A 123 9.17 -10.34 -5.72
C SER A 123 9.48 -9.34 -6.86
N ALA A 124 10.76 -9.09 -7.15
CA ALA A 124 11.16 -8.29 -8.30
C ALA A 124 10.74 -8.95 -9.61
N MET A 125 10.95 -10.27 -9.76
CA MET A 125 10.52 -11.01 -10.95
C MET A 125 9.02 -10.87 -11.20
N ARG A 126 8.18 -10.88 -10.15
CA ARG A 126 6.74 -10.61 -10.29
C ARG A 126 6.48 -9.28 -11.00
N ASN A 127 7.15 -8.22 -10.57
CA ASN A 127 6.96 -6.89 -11.14
C ASN A 127 7.39 -6.80 -12.61
N ASP A 128 8.47 -7.48 -12.95
CA ASP A 128 9.08 -7.40 -14.28
C ASP A 128 8.43 -8.34 -15.31
N LEU A 129 7.91 -9.49 -14.87
CA LEU A 129 7.50 -10.57 -15.75
C LEU A 129 5.99 -10.79 -15.84
N THR A 130 5.20 -10.35 -14.85
CA THR A 130 3.78 -10.68 -14.78
C THR A 130 2.89 -9.45 -14.75
N ARG A 131 1.64 -9.59 -15.20
CA ARG A 131 0.55 -8.71 -14.73
C ARG A 131 0.10 -9.25 -13.38
N TRP A 132 0.11 -8.41 -12.35
CA TRP A 132 -0.12 -8.90 -11.00
C TRP A 132 -1.11 -8.07 -10.22
N VAL A 133 -1.74 -8.70 -9.23
CA VAL A 133 -2.54 -8.03 -8.20
C VAL A 133 -2.31 -8.68 -6.85
N LEU A 134 -2.25 -7.85 -5.79
CA LEU A 134 -2.16 -8.28 -4.40
C LEU A 134 -3.44 -7.93 -3.65
N VAL A 135 -3.90 -8.87 -2.82
CA VAL A 135 -5.09 -8.70 -1.97
C VAL A 135 -4.76 -9.07 -0.53
N ARG A 136 -5.05 -8.17 0.41
CA ARG A 136 -5.07 -8.51 1.83
C ARG A 136 -6.44 -9.10 2.16
N VAL A 137 -6.51 -10.42 2.26
CA VAL A 137 -7.75 -11.14 2.55
C VAL A 137 -8.08 -11.02 4.05
N PRO A 138 -9.29 -10.63 4.43
CA PRO A 138 -9.67 -10.49 5.84
C PRO A 138 -9.72 -11.83 6.57
N ASN A 139 -9.28 -11.81 7.81
CA ASN A 139 -9.36 -12.91 8.77
C ASN A 139 -9.52 -12.34 10.19
N GLU A 140 -9.60 -13.21 11.19
CA GLU A 140 -9.74 -12.82 12.60
C GLU A 140 -8.61 -11.91 13.07
N SER A 141 -7.38 -12.17 12.65
CA SER A 141 -6.22 -11.35 13.02
C SER A 141 -6.34 -9.93 12.47
N PHE A 142 -6.76 -9.79 11.21
CA PHE A 142 -6.96 -8.46 10.62
C PHE A 142 -8.14 -7.72 11.28
N ALA A 143 -9.23 -8.44 11.62
CA ALA A 143 -10.33 -7.85 12.35
C ALA A 143 -9.89 -7.32 13.73
N GLN A 144 -9.11 -8.11 14.49
CA GLN A 144 -8.55 -7.68 15.79
C GLN A 144 -7.59 -6.49 15.64
N GLN A 145 -6.69 -6.54 14.65
CA GLN A 145 -5.76 -5.42 14.37
C GLN A 145 -6.51 -4.12 14.10
N ALA A 146 -7.61 -4.21 13.35
CA ALA A 146 -8.45 -3.09 12.96
C ALA A 146 -9.49 -2.69 14.02
N GLU A 147 -9.51 -3.37 15.18
CA GLU A 147 -10.47 -3.14 16.25
C GLU A 147 -11.93 -3.28 15.78
N MET A 148 -12.18 -4.31 14.93
CA MET A 148 -13.49 -4.64 14.35
C MET A 148 -13.91 -6.06 14.75
N SER A 149 -15.22 -6.31 14.75
CA SER A 149 -15.72 -7.68 14.68
C SER A 149 -15.44 -8.29 13.32
N HIS A 150 -15.48 -9.63 13.22
CA HIS A 150 -15.29 -10.30 11.94
C HIS A 150 -16.29 -9.83 10.87
N ASP A 151 -17.57 -9.69 11.24
CA ASP A 151 -18.61 -9.25 10.30
C ASP A 151 -18.45 -7.81 9.83
N GLU A 152 -17.98 -6.92 10.72
CA GLU A 152 -17.62 -5.55 10.36
C GLU A 152 -16.43 -5.52 9.42
N MET A 153 -15.38 -6.30 9.70
CA MET A 153 -14.21 -6.41 8.84
C MET A 153 -14.58 -6.93 7.45
N MET A 154 -15.43 -7.96 7.37
CA MET A 154 -15.91 -8.49 6.09
C MET A 154 -16.74 -7.44 5.33
N SER A 155 -17.59 -6.68 6.02
CA SER A 155 -18.39 -5.62 5.40
C SER A 155 -17.50 -4.46 4.93
N PHE A 156 -16.53 -4.05 5.72
CA PHE A 156 -15.53 -3.04 5.41
C PHE A 156 -14.69 -3.44 4.18
N PHE A 157 -14.15 -4.66 4.19
CA PHE A 157 -13.37 -5.20 3.08
C PHE A 157 -14.14 -5.20 1.76
N PHE A 158 -15.38 -5.70 1.76
CA PHE A 158 -16.17 -5.74 0.53
C PHE A 158 -16.66 -4.36 0.09
N SER A 159 -16.87 -3.41 1.01
CA SER A 159 -17.17 -2.03 0.61
C SER A 159 -15.98 -1.35 -0.08
N ALA A 160 -14.76 -1.73 0.31
CA ALA A 160 -13.53 -1.20 -0.28
C ALA A 160 -13.19 -1.85 -1.64
N THR A 161 -13.54 -3.12 -1.84
CA THR A 161 -13.10 -3.92 -2.99
C THR A 161 -14.16 -4.11 -4.08
N LEU A 162 -15.46 -4.24 -3.72
CA LEU A 162 -16.56 -4.45 -4.67
C LEU A 162 -17.09 -3.13 -5.21
N ARG A 163 -16.32 -2.50 -6.05
CA ARG A 163 -16.61 -1.21 -6.67
C ARG A 163 -16.61 -1.35 -8.19
N ASP A 164 -17.22 -0.39 -8.86
CA ASP A 164 -17.08 -0.21 -10.31
C ASP A 164 -15.71 0.45 -10.59
N TRP A 165 -14.69 -0.37 -10.71
CA TRP A 165 -13.31 0.09 -10.85
C TRP A 165 -13.04 0.85 -12.14
N GLU A 166 -13.78 0.61 -13.23
CA GLU A 166 -13.67 1.41 -14.46
C GLU A 166 -14.13 2.85 -14.19
N ARG A 167 -15.26 3.01 -13.51
CA ARG A 167 -15.78 4.33 -13.11
C ARG A 167 -14.88 5.01 -12.07
N GLU A 168 -14.39 4.26 -11.10
CA GLU A 168 -13.45 4.79 -10.09
C GLU A 168 -12.16 5.27 -10.76
N ALA A 169 -11.58 4.51 -11.67
CA ALA A 169 -10.40 4.90 -12.43
C ALA A 169 -10.60 6.22 -13.20
N GLU A 170 -11.75 6.42 -13.84
CA GLU A 170 -12.09 7.69 -14.50
C GLU A 170 -12.17 8.84 -13.50
N ARG A 171 -12.79 8.61 -12.33
CA ARG A 171 -12.88 9.58 -11.25
C ARG A 171 -11.50 9.97 -10.73
N TYR A 172 -10.62 9.00 -10.48
CA TYR A 172 -9.26 9.24 -10.01
C TYR A 172 -8.43 10.03 -11.03
N ARG A 173 -8.56 9.74 -12.32
CA ARG A 173 -7.93 10.54 -13.40
C ARG A 173 -8.44 11.98 -13.45
N THR A 174 -9.69 12.22 -13.05
CA THR A 174 -10.23 13.57 -12.93
C THR A 174 -9.54 14.34 -11.80
N VAL A 175 -9.20 13.66 -10.70
CA VAL A 175 -8.40 14.22 -9.61
C VAL A 175 -6.93 14.40 -10.03
N GLN A 176 -6.33 13.42 -10.70
CA GLN A 176 -4.94 13.47 -11.14
C GLN A 176 -4.63 14.70 -12.02
N LYS A 177 -5.52 15.05 -12.96
CA LYS A 177 -5.26 16.10 -13.96
C LYS A 177 -4.84 17.46 -13.39
N PRO A 178 -5.57 18.08 -12.42
CA PRO A 178 -5.14 19.35 -11.84
C PRO A 178 -3.85 19.24 -11.04
N PHE A 179 -3.59 18.12 -10.36
CA PHE A 179 -2.33 17.87 -9.65
C PHE A 179 -1.16 17.72 -10.61
N GLN A 180 -1.33 17.00 -11.72
CA GLN A 180 -0.31 16.85 -12.76
C GLN A 180 0.06 18.20 -13.43
N ALA A 181 -0.89 19.12 -13.51
CA ALA A 181 -0.67 20.43 -14.12
C ALA A 181 0.02 21.44 -13.17
N ALA A 182 -0.06 21.20 -11.86
CA ALA A 182 0.47 22.10 -10.84
C ALA A 182 1.97 21.86 -10.59
N LYS A 183 2.62 22.91 -10.11
CA LYS A 183 4.04 22.87 -9.71
C LYS A 183 4.22 22.81 -8.20
N THR A 184 3.28 23.37 -7.45
CA THR A 184 3.38 23.52 -6.00
C THR A 184 2.13 23.02 -5.33
N VAL A 185 2.30 22.22 -4.30
CA VAL A 185 1.24 21.72 -3.41
C VAL A 185 1.45 22.34 -2.03
N ARG A 186 0.39 22.92 -1.45
CA ARG A 186 0.36 23.31 -0.04
C ARG A 186 -0.80 22.62 0.66
N ILE A 187 -0.51 22.05 1.80
CA ILE A 187 -1.46 21.35 2.67
C ILE A 187 -1.63 22.17 3.94
N VAL A 188 -2.87 22.51 4.28
CA VAL A 188 -3.21 23.27 5.48
C VAL A 188 -4.24 22.49 6.29
N GLY A 189 -4.08 22.47 7.60
CA GLY A 189 -4.99 21.79 8.52
C GLY A 189 -4.57 22.00 9.97
N GLU A 190 -5.21 21.33 10.89
CA GLU A 190 -4.81 21.40 12.29
C GLU A 190 -3.33 21.00 12.44
N GLY A 191 -2.51 21.88 13.06
CA GLY A 191 -1.09 21.67 13.25
C GLY A 191 -0.29 21.45 11.96
N THR A 192 -0.82 21.88 10.81
CA THR A 192 -0.22 21.61 9.50
C THR A 192 -0.25 22.83 8.60
N ASP A 193 0.92 23.18 8.09
CA ASP A 193 1.15 24.09 6.97
C ASP A 193 2.43 23.61 6.27
N LEU A 194 2.27 22.73 5.28
CA LEU A 194 3.36 22.11 4.55
C LEU A 194 3.26 22.45 3.07
N THR A 195 4.34 22.93 2.49
CA THR A 195 4.44 23.25 1.06
C THR A 195 5.60 22.49 0.44
N PHE A 196 5.41 21.95 -0.75
CA PHE A 196 6.45 21.30 -1.55
C PHE A 196 6.18 21.43 -3.04
N SER A 197 7.21 21.22 -3.85
CA SER A 197 7.12 21.22 -5.32
C SER A 197 6.93 19.81 -5.85
N THR A 198 6.10 19.68 -6.90
CA THR A 198 5.96 18.48 -7.72
C THR A 198 6.31 18.76 -9.19
N GLU A 199 7.02 19.88 -9.45
CA GLU A 199 7.40 20.29 -10.81
C GLU A 199 8.24 19.21 -11.51
N GLY A 200 7.81 18.80 -12.70
CA GLY A 200 8.51 17.77 -13.47
C GLY A 200 8.27 16.34 -13.01
N ARG A 201 7.46 16.12 -11.98
CA ARG A 201 7.07 14.80 -11.47
C ARG A 201 5.87 14.24 -12.24
N ILE A 202 5.64 12.93 -12.12
CA ILE A 202 4.49 12.24 -12.68
C ILE A 202 3.58 11.86 -11.52
N TYR A 203 2.30 12.15 -11.66
CA TYR A 203 1.27 11.62 -10.78
C TYR A 203 0.72 10.33 -11.35
N GLU A 204 0.88 9.25 -10.61
CA GLU A 204 0.32 7.93 -10.94
C GLU A 204 -1.08 7.76 -10.34
N VAL A 205 -1.86 6.88 -10.95
CA VAL A 205 -3.21 6.53 -10.50
C VAL A 205 -3.23 5.06 -10.14
N ALA A 206 -3.46 4.77 -8.87
CA ALA A 206 -3.69 3.42 -8.38
C ALA A 206 -5.19 3.10 -8.43
N ASP A 207 -5.57 2.29 -9.40
CA ASP A 207 -6.95 2.08 -9.81
C ASP A 207 -7.40 0.60 -9.75
N GLY A 208 -6.78 -0.23 -8.93
CA GLY A 208 -7.15 -1.64 -8.74
C GLY A 208 -6.43 -2.61 -9.66
N HIS A 209 -5.41 -2.16 -10.39
CA HIS A 209 -4.62 -3.05 -11.25
C HIS A 209 -3.45 -3.72 -10.52
N LEU A 210 -2.93 -3.13 -9.45
CA LEU A 210 -1.80 -3.68 -8.67
C LEU A 210 -2.21 -4.11 -7.27
N ASN A 211 -3.01 -3.34 -6.61
CA ASN A 211 -3.52 -3.62 -5.26
C ASN A 211 -5.04 -3.75 -5.26
N MET A 212 -5.58 -4.53 -4.31
CA MET A 212 -7.01 -4.64 -4.09
C MET A 212 -7.29 -4.78 -2.57
N PRO A 213 -7.95 -3.78 -1.93
CA PRO A 213 -8.47 -2.57 -2.54
C PRO A 213 -7.38 -1.65 -3.06
N ASP A 214 -7.79 -0.65 -3.85
CA ASP A 214 -6.95 0.42 -4.34
C ASP A 214 -7.68 1.76 -4.23
N GLY A 215 -7.14 2.83 -4.81
CA GLY A 215 -7.82 4.12 -4.88
C GLY A 215 -7.03 5.27 -4.31
N GLU A 216 -5.97 5.65 -5.03
CA GLU A 216 -5.16 6.82 -4.72
C GLU A 216 -4.59 7.47 -5.99
N VAL A 217 -4.15 8.70 -5.82
CA VAL A 217 -3.31 9.42 -6.78
C VAL A 217 -2.06 9.86 -6.04
N PHE A 218 -0.89 9.44 -6.52
CA PHE A 218 0.36 9.67 -5.80
C PHE A 218 1.48 10.18 -6.71
N THR A 219 2.48 10.81 -6.10
CA THR A 219 3.70 11.29 -6.77
C THR A 219 4.87 11.37 -5.79
N ALA A 220 6.08 11.54 -6.33
CA ALA A 220 7.25 11.87 -5.53
C ALA A 220 7.47 13.41 -5.53
N PRO A 221 7.47 14.09 -4.37
CA PRO A 221 7.88 15.50 -4.30
C PRO A 221 9.32 15.74 -4.77
N VAL A 222 9.65 16.98 -5.12
CA VAL A 222 11.04 17.39 -5.38
C VAL A 222 11.81 17.37 -4.05
N ASP A 223 12.92 16.67 -4.00
CA ASP A 223 13.60 16.20 -2.78
C ASP A 223 14.01 17.30 -1.78
N ASP A 224 14.28 18.50 -2.25
CA ASP A 224 14.74 19.65 -1.44
C ASP A 224 13.70 20.76 -1.31
N SER A 225 12.45 20.50 -1.69
CA SER A 225 11.40 21.51 -1.80
C SER A 225 10.47 21.63 -0.60
N ALA A 226 10.43 20.65 0.28
CA ALA A 226 9.49 20.66 1.40
C ALA A 226 9.89 21.70 2.47
N GLU A 227 8.92 22.57 2.80
CA GLU A 227 9.03 23.62 3.81
C GLU A 227 7.77 23.66 4.67
N GLY A 228 7.93 23.85 5.98
CA GLY A 228 6.81 23.96 6.92
C GLY A 228 6.68 22.79 7.87
N HIS A 229 5.48 22.44 8.26
CA HIS A 229 5.25 21.40 9.25
C HIS A 229 3.95 20.64 9.01
N ILE A 230 3.89 19.41 9.52
CA ILE A 230 2.71 18.53 9.44
C ILE A 230 2.55 17.72 10.73
N THR A 231 1.31 17.56 11.19
CA THR A 231 0.90 16.63 12.23
C THR A 231 0.00 15.55 11.65
N PHE A 232 -0.01 14.38 12.26
CA PHE A 232 -0.78 13.24 11.79
C PHE A 232 -1.73 12.77 12.89
N GLU A 233 -3.01 12.61 12.55
CA GLU A 233 -4.06 12.16 13.48
C GLU A 233 -4.01 10.62 13.65
N PHE A 234 -3.56 9.92 12.63
CA PHE A 234 -3.37 8.48 12.70
C PHE A 234 -1.93 8.13 13.07
N PRO A 235 -1.72 7.07 13.85
CA PRO A 235 -0.38 6.64 14.19
C PRO A 235 0.38 6.15 12.93
N GLY A 236 1.65 6.46 12.84
CA GLY A 236 2.52 5.76 11.90
C GLY A 236 2.69 4.31 12.37
N VAL A 237 2.63 3.35 11.43
CA VAL A 237 2.83 1.93 11.73
C VAL A 237 4.10 1.44 11.03
N TYR A 238 5.02 0.84 11.78
CA TYR A 238 6.24 0.28 11.23
C TYR A 238 6.54 -1.09 11.87
N PHE A 239 6.49 -2.16 11.08
CA PHE A 239 6.63 -3.56 11.56
C PHE A 239 5.75 -3.91 12.77
N GLY A 240 4.50 -3.40 12.78
CA GLY A 240 3.55 -3.63 13.87
C GLY A 240 3.67 -2.65 15.05
N GLU A 241 4.77 -1.92 15.16
CA GLU A 241 4.96 -0.86 16.16
C GLU A 241 4.18 0.40 15.75
N ARG A 242 3.48 1.02 16.71
CA ARG A 242 2.67 2.22 16.51
C ARG A 242 3.39 3.44 17.05
N VAL A 243 3.45 4.51 16.26
CA VAL A 243 4.02 5.81 16.63
C VAL A 243 2.91 6.87 16.54
N PRO A 244 2.16 7.14 17.62
CA PRO A 244 1.07 8.12 17.62
C PRO A 244 1.58 9.55 17.76
N GLY A 245 0.77 10.50 17.30
CA GLY A 245 1.00 11.95 17.50
C GLY A 245 2.26 12.47 16.82
N ILE A 246 2.58 11.92 15.65
CA ILE A 246 3.76 12.37 14.88
C ILE A 246 3.58 13.82 14.43
N ARG A 247 4.60 14.64 14.69
CA ARG A 247 4.78 15.97 14.13
C ARG A 247 6.15 16.08 13.50
N LEU A 248 6.19 16.54 12.24
CA LEU A 248 7.41 16.74 11.47
C LEU A 248 7.52 18.21 11.06
N GLU A 249 8.73 18.78 11.15
CA GLU A 249 9.06 20.10 10.63
C GLU A 249 10.11 19.94 9.53
N PHE A 250 9.86 20.56 8.38
CA PHE A 250 10.71 20.46 7.19
C PHE A 250 11.39 21.77 6.86
N THR A 251 12.66 21.70 6.47
CA THR A 251 13.42 22.79 5.88
C THR A 251 14.27 22.24 4.74
N ARG A 252 14.13 22.85 3.58
CA ARG A 252 14.82 22.42 2.35
C ARG A 252 14.72 20.89 2.11
N GLY A 253 13.49 20.39 2.20
CA GLY A 253 13.14 19.00 1.93
C GLY A 253 13.55 17.98 3.00
N ARG A 254 14.16 18.43 4.12
CA ARG A 254 14.57 17.52 5.21
C ARG A 254 13.75 17.75 6.47
N VAL A 255 13.45 16.67 7.15
CA VAL A 255 12.95 16.74 8.53
C VAL A 255 14.06 17.31 9.41
N THR A 256 13.78 18.47 10.01
CA THR A 256 14.70 19.17 10.93
C THR A 256 14.28 19.00 12.39
N LYS A 257 13.01 18.68 12.63
CA LYS A 257 12.49 18.33 13.94
C LYS A 257 11.37 17.29 13.78
N ALA A 258 11.40 16.27 14.63
CA ALA A 258 10.39 15.23 14.68
C ALA A 258 10.07 14.93 16.15
N THR A 259 8.79 14.87 16.48
CA THR A 259 8.29 14.49 17.79
C THR A 259 7.11 13.51 17.65
N ALA A 260 6.88 12.71 18.69
CA ALA A 260 5.73 11.82 18.77
C ALA A 260 5.23 11.75 20.21
N GLU A 261 3.96 11.36 20.41
CA GLU A 261 3.39 11.18 21.76
C GLU A 261 3.91 9.91 22.44
N ALA A 262 4.24 8.88 21.66
CA ALA A 262 4.87 7.65 22.14
C ALA A 262 5.78 7.06 21.03
N ASN A 263 6.73 6.21 21.44
CA ASN A 263 7.71 5.56 20.54
C ASN A 263 8.54 6.58 19.71
N GLU A 264 8.83 7.77 20.27
CA GLU A 264 9.63 8.79 19.59
C GLU A 264 11.05 8.29 19.26
N GLU A 265 11.61 7.40 20.08
CA GLU A 265 12.91 6.78 19.80
C GLU A 265 12.89 6.00 18.46
N LEU A 266 11.80 5.26 18.19
CA LEU A 266 11.64 4.56 16.91
C LEU A 266 11.55 5.56 15.76
N LEU A 267 10.79 6.65 15.91
CA LEU A 267 10.72 7.71 14.90
C LEU A 267 12.12 8.26 14.58
N GLN A 268 12.92 8.55 15.60
CA GLN A 268 14.29 9.05 15.43
C GLN A 268 15.20 8.01 14.76
N GLN A 269 15.08 6.73 15.12
CA GLN A 269 15.84 5.65 14.48
C GLN A 269 15.50 5.54 12.98
N LEU A 270 14.21 5.57 12.62
CA LEU A 270 13.75 5.51 11.24
C LEU A 270 14.28 6.67 10.40
N LEU A 271 14.23 7.89 10.92
CA LEU A 271 14.75 9.09 10.25
C LEU A 271 16.27 9.07 10.03
N ASN A 272 17.00 8.24 10.77
CA ASN A 272 18.45 8.11 10.74
C ASN A 272 18.96 6.84 10.04
N ILE A 273 18.10 6.04 9.40
CA ILE A 273 18.51 4.83 8.68
C ILE A 273 19.54 5.14 7.61
N ASP A 274 19.32 6.21 6.83
CA ASP A 274 20.24 6.71 5.81
C ASP A 274 19.96 8.18 5.48
N ALA A 275 20.74 8.75 4.57
CA ALA A 275 20.64 10.17 4.21
C ALA A 275 19.33 10.56 3.51
N GLY A 276 18.60 9.61 2.94
CA GLY A 276 17.31 9.78 2.28
C GLY A 276 16.10 9.65 3.21
N ALA A 277 16.26 8.94 4.35
CA ALA A 277 15.17 8.60 5.24
C ALA A 277 14.41 9.80 5.85
N SER A 278 15.08 10.94 5.98
CA SER A 278 14.49 12.19 6.49
C SER A 278 13.88 13.09 5.40
N ARG A 279 13.63 12.57 4.20
CA ARG A 279 13.01 13.31 3.09
C ARG A 279 11.68 12.69 2.71
N ILE A 280 10.81 13.48 2.10
CA ILE A 280 9.56 12.96 1.53
C ILE A 280 9.90 12.19 0.26
N GLY A 281 9.53 10.90 0.24
CA GLY A 281 9.63 10.03 -0.94
C GLY A 281 8.33 9.98 -1.72
N GLU A 282 7.19 10.15 -1.03
CA GLU A 282 5.88 10.10 -1.67
C GLU A 282 4.90 11.08 -1.03
N PHE A 283 4.03 11.64 -1.86
CA PHE A 283 2.80 12.31 -1.50
C PHE A 283 1.65 11.62 -2.21
N GLY A 284 0.71 11.09 -1.46
CA GLY A 284 -0.47 10.42 -2.00
C GLY A 284 -1.77 11.00 -1.46
N ILE A 285 -2.84 10.78 -2.21
CA ILE A 285 -4.20 11.27 -1.95
C ILE A 285 -5.13 10.06 -1.95
N GLY A 286 -5.69 9.71 -0.80
CA GLY A 286 -6.65 8.63 -0.66
C GLY A 286 -8.01 9.00 -1.25
N LEU A 287 -8.53 8.14 -2.14
CA LEU A 287 -9.73 8.38 -2.93
C LEU A 287 -10.80 7.31 -2.80
N ASN A 288 -10.53 6.18 -2.12
CA ASN A 288 -11.50 5.10 -1.99
C ASN A 288 -12.53 5.43 -0.91
N SER A 289 -13.73 5.82 -1.33
CA SER A 289 -14.82 6.13 -0.39
C SER A 289 -15.39 4.91 0.34
N GLY A 290 -15.04 3.69 -0.06
CA GLY A 290 -15.35 2.45 0.66
C GLY A 290 -14.44 2.20 1.85
N ILE A 291 -13.31 2.92 1.94
CA ILE A 291 -12.39 2.90 3.08
C ILE A 291 -12.62 4.16 3.89
N ASN A 292 -13.33 4.05 5.00
CA ASN A 292 -13.80 5.19 5.79
C ASN A 292 -13.18 5.30 7.18
N ARG A 293 -12.37 4.31 7.57
CA ARG A 293 -11.69 4.25 8.88
C ARG A 293 -10.31 3.63 8.76
N PHE A 294 -9.43 3.99 9.67
CA PHE A 294 -8.10 3.47 9.83
C PHE A 294 -8.14 2.03 10.38
N CYS A 295 -7.35 1.12 9.80
CA CYS A 295 -7.37 -0.30 10.16
C CYS A 295 -5.99 -0.89 10.46
N TYR A 296 -4.94 -0.06 10.52
CA TYR A 296 -3.55 -0.44 10.77
C TYR A 296 -2.95 -1.36 9.71
N ASP A 297 -3.49 -1.33 8.50
CA ASP A 297 -2.93 -2.00 7.32
C ASP A 297 -2.75 -0.97 6.21
N ILE A 298 -1.50 -0.73 5.82
CA ILE A 298 -1.16 0.36 4.90
C ILE A 298 -1.86 0.21 3.54
N LEU A 299 -2.09 -1.02 3.06
CA LEU A 299 -2.78 -1.27 1.80
C LEU A 299 -4.21 -0.67 1.76
N PHE A 300 -4.82 -0.47 2.93
CA PHE A 300 -6.10 0.20 3.09
C PHE A 300 -5.92 1.65 3.51
N ASP A 301 -5.08 1.90 4.51
CA ASP A 301 -5.04 3.16 5.21
C ASP A 301 -4.58 4.34 4.33
N GLU A 302 -3.64 4.11 3.42
CA GLU A 302 -3.18 5.11 2.44
C GLU A 302 -4.27 5.52 1.44
N LYS A 303 -5.31 4.70 1.27
CA LYS A 303 -6.39 4.88 0.30
C LYS A 303 -7.68 5.44 0.89
N ILE A 304 -7.72 5.75 2.18
CA ILE A 304 -8.90 6.31 2.86
C ILE A 304 -9.38 7.56 2.12
N GLY A 305 -10.63 7.56 1.69
CA GLY A 305 -11.22 8.70 0.96
C GLY A 305 -11.18 9.99 1.80
N GLY A 306 -10.61 11.06 1.23
CA GLY A 306 -10.50 12.36 1.89
C GLY A 306 -9.30 12.55 2.82
N THR A 307 -8.35 11.63 2.77
CA THR A 307 -7.04 11.76 3.45
C THR A 307 -5.92 11.99 2.46
N ILE A 308 -4.75 12.31 2.98
CA ILE A 308 -3.49 12.20 2.26
C ILE A 308 -2.53 11.33 3.05
N HIS A 309 -1.48 10.86 2.40
CA HIS A 309 -0.33 10.30 3.08
C HIS A 309 0.97 10.95 2.61
N ILE A 310 1.95 10.93 3.49
CA ILE A 310 3.33 11.32 3.23
C ILE A 310 4.19 10.11 3.54
N ALA A 311 4.90 9.59 2.54
CA ALA A 311 5.94 8.59 2.81
C ALA A 311 7.28 9.26 3.04
N LEU A 312 7.96 8.87 4.12
CA LEU A 312 9.35 9.23 4.33
C LEU A 312 10.27 8.20 3.67
N GLY A 313 11.34 8.68 3.05
CA GLY A 313 12.38 7.85 2.48
C GLY A 313 12.27 7.64 0.97
N ARG A 314 12.29 6.36 0.52
CA ARG A 314 12.38 5.99 -0.89
C ARG A 314 11.23 6.53 -1.73
N ALA A 315 11.58 7.07 -2.89
CA ALA A 315 10.65 7.54 -3.90
C ALA A 315 10.50 6.52 -5.04
N TYR A 316 9.33 6.51 -5.69
CA TYR A 316 9.07 5.67 -6.85
C TYR A 316 9.66 6.27 -8.13
N ALA A 317 10.34 5.44 -8.91
CA ALA A 317 10.98 5.85 -10.15
C ALA A 317 9.96 6.21 -11.25
N GLU A 318 8.81 5.57 -11.29
CA GLU A 318 7.68 5.88 -12.17
C GLU A 318 7.17 7.30 -11.97
N CYS A 319 7.19 7.82 -10.74
CA CYS A 319 6.90 9.22 -10.41
C CYS A 319 8.06 10.17 -10.74
N ARG A 320 9.16 9.68 -11.30
CA ARG A 320 10.45 10.38 -11.46
C ARG A 320 11.09 10.78 -10.13
N GLY A 321 10.80 10.04 -9.08
CA GLY A 321 11.46 10.16 -7.78
C GLY A 321 12.92 9.72 -7.84
N ILE A 322 13.79 10.35 -7.07
CA ILE A 322 15.23 10.05 -7.09
C ILE A 322 15.77 9.56 -5.74
N ASN A 323 14.99 9.67 -4.67
CA ASN A 323 15.40 9.22 -3.35
C ASN A 323 15.47 7.69 -3.27
N GLN A 324 16.65 7.14 -2.95
CA GLN A 324 16.97 5.71 -2.92
C GLN A 324 17.09 5.17 -1.49
N SER A 325 16.42 5.79 -0.51
CA SER A 325 16.46 5.33 0.88
C SER A 325 16.05 3.86 1.02
N ALA A 326 16.60 3.20 2.04
CA ALA A 326 16.13 1.89 2.48
C ALA A 326 14.77 1.95 3.20
N LEU A 327 14.40 3.12 3.73
CA LEU A 327 13.09 3.39 4.31
C LEU A 327 12.07 3.71 3.21
N HIS A 328 10.86 3.24 3.36
CA HIS A 328 9.63 3.77 2.78
C HIS A 328 8.55 3.60 3.83
N TRP A 329 8.04 4.70 4.37
CA TRP A 329 7.14 4.68 5.51
C TRP A 329 6.03 5.71 5.35
N ASP A 330 4.84 5.23 5.03
CA ASP A 330 3.63 6.02 4.85
C ASP A 330 3.00 6.38 6.17
N ILE A 331 2.63 7.66 6.31
CA ILE A 331 1.95 8.22 7.47
C ILE A 331 0.75 9.01 6.97
N ILE A 332 -0.43 8.68 7.50
CA ILE A 332 -1.71 9.17 6.99
C ILE A 332 -2.17 10.42 7.75
N LYS A 333 -2.51 11.47 7.01
CA LYS A 333 -3.09 12.73 7.51
C LYS A 333 -4.57 12.79 7.17
N ASP A 334 -5.43 12.97 8.18
CA ASP A 334 -6.87 13.15 7.98
C ASP A 334 -7.19 14.61 7.60
N LEU A 335 -7.68 14.83 6.40
CA LEU A 335 -8.12 16.14 5.93
C LEU A 335 -9.65 16.31 5.90
N ARG A 336 -10.41 15.34 6.40
CA ARG A 336 -11.87 15.31 6.30
C ARG A 336 -12.56 16.33 7.21
N ARG A 337 -11.94 16.72 8.32
CA ARG A 337 -12.53 17.67 9.28
C ARG A 337 -12.11 19.11 9.03
N GLU A 338 -10.81 19.36 8.94
CA GLU A 338 -10.21 20.69 8.88
C GLU A 338 -9.01 20.74 7.92
N GLY A 339 -9.16 20.14 6.72
CA GLY A 339 -8.07 20.05 5.78
C GLY A 339 -8.34 20.81 4.49
N GLU A 340 -7.29 21.45 3.95
CA GLU A 340 -7.30 22.13 2.68
C GLU A 340 -6.06 21.76 1.86
N ILE A 341 -6.21 21.65 0.54
CA ILE A 341 -5.10 21.52 -0.39
C ILE A 341 -5.16 22.65 -1.39
N TYR A 342 -4.00 23.26 -1.63
CA TYR A 342 -3.82 24.31 -2.63
C TYR A 342 -2.83 23.85 -3.69
N LEU A 343 -3.16 24.09 -4.95
CA LEU A 343 -2.29 23.91 -6.11
C LEU A 343 -1.95 25.28 -6.70
N ASP A 344 -0.66 25.64 -6.74
CA ASP A 344 -0.17 26.94 -7.21
C ASP A 344 -0.93 28.12 -6.57
N GLY A 345 -1.26 28.00 -5.27
CA GLY A 345 -2.00 29.01 -4.50
C GLY A 345 -3.52 28.96 -4.65
N ARG A 346 -4.09 28.12 -5.52
CA ARG A 346 -5.53 27.93 -5.67
C ARG A 346 -6.03 26.78 -4.82
N LYS A 347 -7.06 27.01 -3.99
CA LYS A 347 -7.70 25.95 -3.21
C LYS A 347 -8.42 24.97 -4.13
N VAL A 348 -8.10 23.69 -3.99
CA VAL A 348 -8.67 22.59 -4.79
C VAL A 348 -9.37 21.52 -3.96
N PHE A 349 -9.15 21.55 -2.62
CA PHE A 349 -9.73 20.57 -1.70
C PHE A 349 -10.03 21.26 -0.38
N GLU A 350 -11.16 20.92 0.24
CA GLU A 350 -11.58 21.42 1.54
C GLU A 350 -12.42 20.35 2.26
N LYS A 351 -12.05 20.02 3.49
CA LYS A 351 -12.80 19.12 4.41
C LYS A 351 -13.25 17.82 3.75
N GLY A 352 -12.32 17.09 3.14
CA GLY A 352 -12.60 15.80 2.52
C GLY A 352 -13.13 15.86 1.09
N THR A 353 -13.37 17.06 0.51
CA THR A 353 -14.04 17.21 -0.79
C THR A 353 -13.24 18.08 -1.75
N PHE A 354 -13.13 17.65 -3.01
CA PHE A 354 -12.55 18.48 -4.07
C PHE A 354 -13.48 19.59 -4.50
N THR A 355 -12.92 20.78 -4.80
CA THR A 355 -13.69 21.97 -5.24
C THR A 355 -13.89 22.01 -6.76
N PHE A 356 -13.41 20.99 -7.47
CA PHE A 356 -13.55 20.84 -8.93
C PHE A 356 -14.19 19.47 -9.28
N GLY A 357 -14.93 19.47 -10.39
CA GLY A 357 -15.34 18.22 -11.06
C GLY A 357 -16.35 17.36 -10.33
N GLY A 358 -17.43 17.91 -9.77
CA GLY A 358 -18.65 17.15 -9.40
C GLY A 358 -18.38 15.74 -8.80
N ALA A 359 -17.35 15.59 -8.00
CA ALA A 359 -16.96 14.32 -7.39
C ALA A 359 -17.76 14.13 -6.09
N GLU A 360 -19.00 13.66 -6.21
CA GLU A 360 -19.75 13.02 -5.15
C GLU A 360 -19.48 11.51 -5.16
#